data_3a0e2ff24477aef0aae9abb7188c8766
#
_entry.id   3a0e2ff24477aef0aae9abb7188c8766
#
_cell.length_a   1.000
_cell.length_b   1.000
_cell.length_c   1.000
_cell.angle_alpha   90.00
_cell.angle_beta   90.00
_cell.angle_gamma   90.00
#
_symmetry.space_group_name_H-M   'P 1'
#
loop_
_entity.id
_entity.type
_entity.pdbx_description
1 polymer ?
#
loop_
_entity_poly.entity_id
_entity_poly.type
_entity_poly.pdbx_seq_one_letter_code
_entity_poly.pdbx_strand_id
1 'polypeptide(L)'
;MVKQIETIKSGKNFSAVSVGKMSEIIEHVLPMGPNVTIQGKVFAGQAVGATGSELSFQTHVPGQDSGFLHTHKTHEELYIILKGEGQYQVDGEIFPVSEGTIIRVAPDGKRALKNTGSENLTMLCIQYKANAFTEADSPMTDGTILQEELKW
;
A
#
# COMPACT_ATOMS: atom_id res chain seq x y z
N MET A 1 -5.83 3.90 22.20
CA MET A 1 -5.19 2.57 21.98
C MET A 1 -4.66 2.56 20.54
N VAL A 2 -3.52 1.93 20.29
CA VAL A 2 -2.98 1.78 18.93
C VAL A 2 -3.86 0.80 18.16
N LYS A 3 -4.28 1.18 16.95
CA LYS A 3 -5.08 0.33 16.06
C LYS A 3 -4.29 -0.94 15.69
N GLN A 4 -4.97 -2.08 15.65
CA GLN A 4 -4.40 -3.36 15.26
C GLN A 4 -5.14 -3.91 14.03
N ILE A 5 -4.48 -4.77 13.28
CA ILE A 5 -5.14 -5.54 12.22
C ILE A 5 -5.99 -6.62 12.86
N GLU A 6 -7.23 -6.75 12.41
CA GLU A 6 -8.18 -7.73 12.89
C GLU A 6 -8.36 -8.86 11.87
N THR A 7 -8.28 -10.11 12.32
CA THR A 7 -8.63 -11.26 11.48
C THR A 7 -10.16 -11.37 11.40
N ILE A 8 -10.70 -11.31 10.18
CA ILE A 8 -12.13 -11.51 9.93
C ILE A 8 -12.42 -13.01 9.82
N LYS A 9 -11.68 -13.72 8.97
CA LYS A 9 -11.87 -15.16 8.74
C LYS A 9 -10.66 -15.73 7.99
N SER A 10 -10.40 -17.02 8.19
CA SER A 10 -9.43 -17.76 7.40
C SER A 10 -9.90 -19.18 7.10
N GLY A 11 -9.37 -19.76 6.04
CA GLY A 11 -9.65 -21.13 5.60
C GLY A 11 -8.46 -21.68 4.82
N LYS A 12 -8.64 -22.87 4.24
CA LYS A 12 -7.54 -23.56 3.54
C LYS A 12 -6.93 -22.71 2.41
N ASN A 13 -7.76 -21.99 1.66
CA ASN A 13 -7.35 -21.28 0.44
C ASN A 13 -7.51 -19.75 0.55
N PHE A 14 -7.82 -19.22 1.73
CA PHE A 14 -8.02 -17.78 1.91
C PHE A 14 -7.72 -17.33 3.34
N SER A 15 -7.41 -16.07 3.47
CA SER A 15 -7.45 -15.32 4.72
C SER A 15 -8.03 -13.92 4.46
N ALA A 16 -8.76 -13.41 5.43
CA ALA A 16 -9.36 -12.09 5.39
C ALA A 16 -9.04 -11.34 6.67
N VAL A 17 -8.52 -10.13 6.52
CA VAL A 17 -8.17 -9.25 7.62
C VAL A 17 -8.73 -7.84 7.38
N SER A 18 -8.86 -7.05 8.43
CA SER A 18 -9.24 -5.65 8.36
C SER A 18 -8.18 -4.77 8.99
N VAL A 19 -7.77 -3.74 8.28
CA VAL A 19 -6.96 -2.63 8.83
C VAL A 19 -7.83 -1.52 9.44
N GLY A 20 -9.15 -1.68 9.42
CA GLY A 20 -10.13 -0.68 9.80
C GLY A 20 -10.56 0.22 8.63
N LYS A 21 -11.28 1.30 8.94
CA LYS A 21 -11.69 2.29 7.94
C LYS A 21 -10.47 3.09 7.45
N MET A 22 -10.53 3.61 6.24
CA MET A 22 -9.43 4.44 5.70
C MET A 22 -9.18 5.70 6.54
N SER A 23 -10.20 6.23 7.20
CA SER A 23 -10.06 7.34 8.16
C SER A 23 -9.34 6.95 9.46
N GLU A 24 -9.26 5.66 9.78
CA GLU A 24 -8.63 5.12 11.00
C GLU A 24 -7.18 4.66 10.76
N ILE A 25 -6.68 4.70 9.53
CA ILE A 25 -5.29 4.32 9.23
C ILE A 25 -4.29 5.16 10.03
N ILE A 26 -4.63 6.43 10.29
CA ILE A 26 -3.80 7.33 11.12
C ILE A 26 -3.59 6.83 12.56
N GLU A 27 -4.42 5.92 13.06
CA GLU A 27 -4.34 5.35 14.41
C GLU A 27 -3.34 4.20 14.53
N HIS A 28 -2.88 3.66 13.38
CA HIS A 28 -1.80 2.66 13.37
C HIS A 28 -0.45 3.31 13.66
N VAL A 29 0.41 2.57 14.33
CA VAL A 29 1.79 2.98 14.62
C VAL A 29 2.72 1.86 14.24
N LEU A 30 3.65 2.15 13.34
CA LEU A 30 4.69 1.20 12.91
C LEU A 30 5.97 1.45 13.71
N PRO A 31 6.42 0.51 14.55
CA PRO A 31 7.74 0.60 15.19
C PRO A 31 8.84 0.32 14.14
N MET A 32 9.84 1.21 14.07
CA MET A 32 10.99 1.13 13.16
C MET A 32 12.31 0.84 13.89
N GLY A 33 12.23 0.55 15.19
CA GLY A 33 13.39 0.29 16.06
C GLY A 33 13.20 0.93 17.43
N PRO A 34 14.22 0.92 18.28
CA PRO A 34 14.14 1.56 19.58
C PRO A 34 13.86 3.06 19.43
N ASN A 35 12.78 3.52 20.01
CA ASN A 35 12.39 4.95 20.05
C ASN A 35 12.05 5.60 18.68
N VAL A 36 11.87 4.82 17.62
CA VAL A 36 11.45 5.34 16.30
C VAL A 36 10.14 4.68 15.89
N THR A 37 9.13 5.52 15.62
CA THR A 37 7.82 5.06 15.16
C THR A 37 7.34 5.90 13.97
N ILE A 38 6.57 5.28 13.09
CA ILE A 38 5.85 5.98 12.01
C ILE A 38 4.37 5.93 12.35
N GLN A 39 3.78 7.09 12.61
CA GLN A 39 2.35 7.24 12.83
C GLN A 39 1.61 7.10 11.50
N GLY A 40 0.47 6.43 11.53
CA GLY A 40 -0.41 6.28 10.39
C GLY A 40 0.09 5.29 9.34
N LYS A 41 0.94 4.33 9.72
CA LYS A 41 1.45 3.29 8.80
C LYS A 41 1.22 1.89 9.35
N VAL A 42 0.79 0.98 8.47
CA VAL A 42 0.62 -0.44 8.79
C VAL A 42 0.95 -1.32 7.58
N PHE A 43 1.71 -2.39 7.80
CA PHE A 43 1.95 -3.46 6.84
C PHE A 43 0.94 -4.58 7.06
N ALA A 44 0.29 -5.04 5.99
CA ALA A 44 -0.78 -6.03 6.06
C ALA A 44 -0.47 -7.36 5.33
N GLY A 45 0.62 -7.42 4.55
CA GLY A 45 0.97 -8.60 3.77
C GLY A 45 1.14 -9.85 4.61
N GLN A 46 1.90 -9.76 5.70
CA GLN A 46 2.08 -10.88 6.63
C GLN A 46 0.78 -11.27 7.33
N ALA A 47 -0.01 -10.29 7.77
CA ALA A 47 -1.27 -10.55 8.47
C ALA A 47 -2.29 -11.27 7.57
N VAL A 48 -2.34 -10.94 6.28
CA VAL A 48 -3.21 -11.60 5.30
C VAL A 48 -2.59 -12.85 4.69
N GLY A 49 -1.31 -13.13 4.96
CA GLY A 49 -0.59 -14.30 4.42
C GLY A 49 -0.27 -14.18 2.93
N ALA A 50 -0.08 -12.97 2.41
CA ALA A 50 0.32 -12.76 1.02
C ALA A 50 1.72 -13.34 0.76
N THR A 51 1.88 -14.06 -0.34
CA THR A 51 3.15 -14.74 -0.69
C THR A 51 3.89 -14.08 -1.85
N GLY A 52 3.22 -13.26 -2.65
CA GLY A 52 3.79 -12.63 -3.85
C GLY A 52 3.98 -11.12 -3.74
N SER A 53 3.48 -10.49 -2.68
CA SER A 53 3.57 -9.05 -2.48
C SER A 53 3.50 -8.68 -1.00
N GLU A 54 3.99 -7.49 -0.67
CA GLU A 54 3.71 -6.81 0.60
C GLU A 54 2.71 -5.68 0.35
N LEU A 55 1.82 -5.45 1.30
CA LEU A 55 0.82 -4.38 1.28
C LEU A 55 1.05 -3.46 2.46
N SER A 56 1.02 -2.16 2.25
CA SER A 56 1.00 -1.21 3.35
C SER A 56 0.01 -0.08 3.10
N PHE A 57 -0.69 0.32 4.15
CA PHE A 57 -1.49 1.53 4.17
C PHE A 57 -0.74 2.62 4.93
N GLN A 58 -0.87 3.84 4.48
CA GLN A 58 -0.27 4.99 5.15
C GLN A 58 -1.16 6.22 4.99
N THR A 59 -1.24 7.00 6.08
CA THR A 59 -1.90 8.30 6.09
C THR A 59 -0.90 9.38 6.46
N HIS A 60 -0.84 10.45 5.66
CA HIS A 60 -0.11 11.68 5.95
C HIS A 60 -1.11 12.79 6.33
N VAL A 61 -0.89 13.45 7.45
CA VAL A 61 -1.66 14.63 7.81
C VAL A 61 -1.27 15.82 6.93
N PRO A 62 -2.11 16.89 6.84
CA PRO A 62 -1.76 18.08 6.06
C PRO A 62 -0.37 18.62 6.36
N GLY A 63 0.41 18.89 5.31
CA GLY A 63 1.79 19.36 5.40
C GLY A 63 2.86 18.32 5.64
N GLN A 64 2.49 17.09 6.02
CA GLN A 64 3.45 16.01 6.27
C GLN A 64 3.99 15.44 4.96
N ASP A 65 5.28 15.13 4.95
CA ASP A 65 5.95 14.38 3.87
C ASP A 65 6.53 13.05 4.38
N SER A 66 7.14 12.29 3.49
CA SER A 66 7.76 11.00 3.81
C SER A 66 8.98 11.11 4.72
N GLY A 67 9.54 12.30 4.92
CA GLY A 67 10.70 12.55 5.77
C GLY A 67 12.05 12.17 5.15
N PHE A 68 12.08 11.36 4.11
CA PHE A 68 13.30 10.89 3.42
C PHE A 68 12.99 10.37 2.02
N LEU A 69 14.02 10.38 1.17
CA LEU A 69 14.00 9.63 -0.09
C LEU A 69 14.49 8.21 0.16
N HIS A 70 13.90 7.23 -0.55
CA HIS A 70 14.38 5.85 -0.50
C HIS A 70 14.30 5.17 -1.87
N THR A 71 15.01 4.07 -1.99
CA THR A 71 15.01 3.15 -3.14
C THR A 71 14.87 1.71 -2.62
N HIS A 72 14.65 0.77 -3.52
CA HIS A 72 14.67 -0.67 -3.23
C HIS A 72 15.72 -1.37 -4.10
N LYS A 73 16.20 -2.52 -3.64
CA LYS A 73 17.15 -3.34 -4.41
C LYS A 73 16.44 -4.13 -5.51
N THR A 74 15.27 -4.69 -5.23
CA THR A 74 14.58 -5.62 -6.13
C THR A 74 13.09 -5.32 -6.28
N HIS A 75 12.50 -4.56 -5.35
CA HIS A 75 11.07 -4.29 -5.36
C HIS A 75 10.71 -3.12 -6.26
N GLU A 76 9.70 -3.34 -7.08
CA GLU A 76 8.87 -2.32 -7.68
C GLU A 76 7.71 -2.01 -6.74
N GLU A 77 7.23 -0.80 -6.73
CA GLU A 77 6.10 -0.37 -5.90
C GLU A 77 5.01 0.27 -6.74
N LEU A 78 3.76 -0.09 -6.43
CA LEU A 78 2.58 0.65 -6.85
C LEU A 78 2.04 1.45 -5.68
N TYR A 79 1.92 2.76 -5.85
CA TYR A 79 1.26 3.65 -4.91
C TYR A 79 -0.12 4.02 -5.47
N ILE A 80 -1.14 3.83 -4.67
CA ILE A 80 -2.53 4.13 -5.04
C ILE A 80 -3.07 5.13 -4.02
N ILE A 81 -3.41 6.34 -4.47
CA ILE A 81 -4.01 7.35 -3.61
C ILE A 81 -5.49 7.01 -3.41
N LEU A 82 -5.84 6.64 -2.19
CA LEU A 82 -7.20 6.23 -1.81
C LEU A 82 -8.07 7.41 -1.36
N LYS A 83 -7.45 8.48 -0.85
CA LYS A 83 -8.12 9.70 -0.41
C LYS A 83 -7.11 10.85 -0.30
N GLY A 84 -7.60 12.08 -0.52
CA GLY A 84 -6.80 13.29 -0.36
C GLY A 84 -6.01 13.65 -1.61
N GLU A 85 -5.15 14.67 -1.46
CA GLU A 85 -4.32 15.21 -2.55
C GLU A 85 -2.93 15.59 -2.02
N GLY A 86 -1.96 15.63 -2.93
CA GLY A 86 -0.59 15.97 -2.55
C GLY A 86 0.33 16.11 -3.75
N GLN A 87 1.61 15.99 -3.48
CA GLN A 87 2.67 15.93 -4.48
C GLN A 87 3.51 14.67 -4.27
N TYR A 88 3.83 14.03 -5.38
CA TYR A 88 4.75 12.90 -5.42
C TYR A 88 6.02 13.31 -6.17
N GLN A 89 7.17 12.80 -5.74
CA GLN A 89 8.41 13.00 -6.48
C GLN A 89 9.10 11.67 -6.75
N VAL A 90 9.71 11.57 -7.92
CA VAL A 90 10.62 10.50 -8.31
C VAL A 90 11.81 11.13 -9.03
N ASP A 91 13.04 10.84 -8.56
CA ASP A 91 14.31 11.30 -9.18
C ASP A 91 14.38 12.84 -9.39
N GLY A 92 13.70 13.59 -8.52
CA GLY A 92 13.64 15.04 -8.56
C GLY A 92 12.49 15.61 -9.40
N GLU A 93 11.76 14.80 -10.16
CA GLU A 93 10.54 15.22 -10.83
C GLU A 93 9.36 15.22 -9.85
N ILE A 94 8.67 16.37 -9.74
CA ILE A 94 7.55 16.58 -8.83
C ILE A 94 6.27 16.72 -9.65
N PHE A 95 5.22 16.00 -9.26
CA PHE A 95 3.92 16.06 -9.91
C PHE A 95 2.77 15.96 -8.89
N PRO A 96 1.60 16.54 -9.20
CA PRO A 96 0.44 16.47 -8.34
C PRO A 96 -0.17 15.06 -8.34
N VAL A 97 -0.73 14.67 -7.20
CA VAL A 97 -1.48 13.42 -7.04
C VAL A 97 -2.77 13.68 -6.26
N SER A 98 -3.80 12.89 -6.55
CA SER A 98 -5.10 12.95 -5.88
C SER A 98 -5.75 11.58 -5.84
N GLU A 99 -6.89 11.47 -5.20
CA GLU A 99 -7.69 10.23 -5.17
C GLU A 99 -7.80 9.59 -6.57
N GLY A 100 -7.52 8.30 -6.68
CA GLY A 100 -7.50 7.54 -7.92
C GLY A 100 -6.16 7.57 -8.67
N THR A 101 -5.19 8.40 -8.27
CA THR A 101 -3.85 8.37 -8.88
C THR A 101 -3.14 7.06 -8.57
N ILE A 102 -2.56 6.43 -9.59
CA ILE A 102 -1.72 5.22 -9.46
C ILE A 102 -0.33 5.55 -9.98
N ILE A 103 0.69 5.27 -9.18
CA ILE A 103 2.08 5.54 -9.50
C ILE A 103 2.86 4.23 -9.42
N ARG A 104 3.55 3.87 -10.49
CA ARG A 104 4.55 2.80 -10.46
C ARG A 104 5.93 3.41 -10.28
N VAL A 105 6.71 2.90 -9.36
CA VAL A 105 8.11 3.30 -9.16
C VAL A 105 9.00 2.08 -9.28
N ALA A 106 9.96 2.15 -10.21
CA ALA A 106 11.00 1.13 -10.36
C ALA A 106 11.91 1.07 -9.11
N PRO A 107 12.65 -0.04 -8.89
CA PRO A 107 13.47 -0.20 -7.68
C PRO A 107 14.40 0.99 -7.40
N ASP A 108 15.14 1.46 -8.40
CA ASP A 108 16.15 2.51 -8.25
C ASP A 108 15.57 3.93 -8.15
N GLY A 109 14.28 4.13 -8.45
CA GLY A 109 13.64 5.46 -8.38
C GLY A 109 13.67 6.02 -6.96
N LYS A 110 14.28 7.19 -6.76
CA LYS A 110 14.29 7.90 -5.47
C LYS A 110 12.96 8.59 -5.26
N ARG A 111 12.16 8.11 -4.30
CA ARG A 111 10.76 8.57 -4.16
C ARG A 111 10.43 9.14 -2.80
N ALA A 112 9.46 10.05 -2.81
CA ALA A 112 8.78 10.58 -1.63
C ALA A 112 7.41 11.13 -1.98
N LEU A 113 6.54 11.22 -0.97
CA LEU A 113 5.19 11.79 -1.04
C LEU A 113 5.06 12.92 -0.02
N LYS A 114 4.32 13.97 -0.37
CA LYS A 114 3.92 15.05 0.53
C LYS A 114 2.43 15.31 0.42
N ASN A 115 1.75 15.39 1.55
CA ASN A 115 0.38 15.89 1.60
C ASN A 115 0.40 17.42 1.50
N THR A 116 -0.11 17.96 0.41
CA THR A 116 -0.25 19.43 0.19
C THR A 116 -1.70 19.88 0.29
N GLY A 117 -2.62 18.97 0.56
CA GLY A 117 -4.04 19.26 0.77
C GLY A 117 -4.35 19.71 2.19
N SER A 118 -5.62 19.99 2.43
CA SER A 118 -6.15 20.39 3.74
C SER A 118 -6.71 19.22 4.58
N GLU A 119 -6.83 18.04 3.99
CA GLU A 119 -7.28 16.81 4.62
C GLU A 119 -6.19 15.75 4.67
N ASN A 120 -6.40 14.69 5.43
CA ASN A 120 -5.51 13.54 5.44
C ASN A 120 -5.43 12.91 4.03
N LEU A 121 -4.21 12.63 3.59
CA LEU A 121 -3.94 11.86 2.39
C LEU A 121 -3.66 10.41 2.80
N THR A 122 -4.46 9.48 2.30
CA THR A 122 -4.31 8.03 2.57
C THR A 122 -3.96 7.30 1.28
N MET A 123 -2.94 6.46 1.36
CA MET A 123 -2.48 5.65 0.23
C MET A 123 -2.36 4.17 0.59
N LEU A 124 -2.47 3.33 -0.43
CA LEU A 124 -2.05 1.94 -0.45
C LEU A 124 -0.74 1.84 -1.23
N CYS A 125 0.25 1.15 -0.67
CA CYS A 125 1.47 0.77 -1.37
C CYS A 125 1.54 -0.74 -1.50
N ILE A 126 1.77 -1.23 -2.72
CA ILE A 126 1.95 -2.65 -3.03
C ILE A 126 3.39 -2.83 -3.49
N GLN A 127 4.14 -3.67 -2.78
CA GLN A 127 5.54 -4.01 -3.09
C GLN A 127 5.61 -5.43 -3.64
N TYR A 128 6.29 -5.60 -4.75
CA TYR A 128 6.51 -6.89 -5.39
C TYR A 128 7.84 -6.89 -6.14
N LYS A 129 8.36 -8.07 -6.42
CA LYS A 129 9.60 -8.20 -7.19
C LYS A 129 9.39 -7.67 -8.60
N ALA A 130 10.24 -6.75 -9.05
CA ALA A 130 10.18 -6.20 -10.40
C ALA A 130 10.28 -7.32 -11.46
N ASN A 131 9.51 -7.17 -12.54
CA ASN A 131 9.44 -8.13 -13.66
C ASN A 131 8.94 -9.54 -13.27
N ALA A 132 8.27 -9.68 -12.12
CA ALA A 132 7.75 -10.97 -11.68
C ALA A 132 6.41 -11.33 -12.32
N PHE A 133 5.64 -10.34 -12.81
CA PHE A 133 4.37 -10.54 -13.49
C PHE A 133 4.60 -10.62 -15.01
N THR A 134 4.17 -11.70 -15.63
CA THR A 134 4.35 -11.97 -17.07
C THR A 134 3.00 -12.09 -17.77
N GLU A 135 3.01 -12.23 -19.09
CA GLU A 135 1.77 -12.46 -19.85
C GLU A 135 1.07 -13.77 -19.42
N ALA A 136 1.83 -14.77 -18.99
CA ALA A 136 1.27 -16.02 -18.45
C ALA A 136 0.47 -15.81 -17.14
N ASP A 137 0.78 -14.77 -16.38
CA ASP A 137 0.11 -14.41 -15.14
C ASP A 137 -1.12 -13.50 -15.37
N SER A 138 -1.39 -13.14 -16.63
CA SER A 138 -2.56 -12.31 -16.97
C SER A 138 -3.86 -12.98 -16.53
N PRO A 139 -4.82 -12.25 -15.95
CA PRO A 139 -6.14 -12.78 -15.57
C PRO A 139 -6.86 -13.52 -16.69
N MET A 140 -6.61 -13.12 -17.93
CA MET A 140 -7.20 -13.75 -19.12
C MET A 140 -6.55 -15.09 -19.48
N THR A 141 -5.32 -15.34 -19.01
CA THR A 141 -4.55 -16.57 -19.29
C THR A 141 -4.56 -17.52 -18.10
N ASP A 142 -4.38 -16.99 -16.89
CA ASP A 142 -4.31 -17.76 -15.64
C ASP A 142 -5.69 -18.09 -15.05
N GLY A 143 -6.69 -17.24 -15.31
CA GLY A 143 -8.04 -17.38 -14.74
C GLY A 143 -8.83 -18.56 -15.35
N THR A 144 -9.53 -19.29 -14.51
CA THR A 144 -10.47 -20.36 -14.92
C THR A 144 -11.88 -20.05 -14.42
N ILE A 145 -12.84 -19.99 -15.34
CA ILE A 145 -14.26 -19.81 -15.00
C ILE A 145 -14.85 -21.18 -14.68
N LEU A 146 -15.42 -21.31 -13.49
CA LEU A 146 -16.12 -22.53 -13.07
C LEU A 146 -17.60 -22.47 -13.44
N GLN A 147 -18.18 -23.65 -13.74
CA GLN A 147 -19.60 -23.78 -14.07
C GLN A 147 -20.47 -24.08 -12.83
N GLU A 148 -19.93 -23.77 -11.65
CA GLU A 148 -20.65 -23.96 -10.39
C GLU A 148 -21.60 -22.80 -10.12
N GLU A 149 -22.75 -23.12 -9.51
CA GLU A 149 -23.73 -22.11 -9.11
C GLU A 149 -23.24 -21.29 -7.91
N LEU A 150 -23.41 -19.96 -7.98
CA LEU A 150 -23.11 -19.07 -6.86
C LEU A 150 -24.12 -19.28 -5.72
N LYS A 151 -23.61 -19.41 -4.49
CA LYS A 151 -24.41 -19.50 -3.26
C LYS A 151 -23.95 -18.44 -2.29
N TRP A 152 -24.88 -17.64 -1.77
CA TRP A 152 -24.66 -16.56 -0.81
C TRP A 152 -25.32 -16.86 0.53
#